data_16c7d1b00c83a7a124956dbd890d9957
#
_entry.id   16c7d1b00c83a7a124956dbd890d9957
#
_cell.length_a   1.000
_cell.length_b   1.000
_cell.length_c   1.000
_cell.angle_alpha   90.00
_cell.angle_beta   90.00
_cell.angle_gamma   90.00
#
_symmetry.space_group_name_H-M   'P 1'
#
loop_
_entity.id
_entity.type
_entity.pdbx_description
1 polymer ?
#
loop_
_entity_poly.entity_id
_entity_poly.type
_entity_poly.pdbx_seq_one_letter_code
_entity_poly.pdbx_strand_id
1 'polypeptide(L)'
;MEDPQVAAVERAMVAIRRSQTRRALQRLAGDVELDPALFGVIDAVEEETEAATVTSVAGRMGVDQPRASRLVARAVEAGLVRRVADPADGRRSTLELTELGVGHAERVHRFRREIFDAAMRDWSERERKEFARLLTAFVAELGRRHREG
;
A
#
# COMPACT_ATOMS: atom_id res chain seq x y z
N MET A 1 2.56 -6.18 -34.40
CA MET A 1 3.55 -5.11 -34.14
C MET A 1 3.38 -4.66 -32.71
N GLU A 2 4.42 -4.74 -31.95
CA GLU A 2 4.40 -4.38 -30.52
C GLU A 2 4.48 -2.84 -30.39
N ASP A 3 3.57 -2.27 -29.59
CA ASP A 3 3.57 -0.81 -29.33
C ASP A 3 4.76 -0.47 -28.42
N PRO A 4 5.71 0.34 -28.89
CA PRO A 4 6.89 0.71 -28.11
C PRO A 4 6.58 1.47 -26.83
N GLN A 5 5.45 2.18 -26.76
CA GLN A 5 5.01 2.87 -25.56
C GLN A 5 4.52 1.87 -24.51
N VAL A 6 3.78 0.84 -24.92
CA VAL A 6 3.35 -0.24 -24.02
C VAL A 6 4.56 -1.00 -23.47
N ALA A 7 5.53 -1.31 -24.31
CA ALA A 7 6.78 -1.95 -23.88
C ALA A 7 7.59 -1.07 -22.91
N ALA A 8 7.58 0.25 -23.09
CA ALA A 8 8.23 1.19 -22.16
C ALA A 8 7.52 1.20 -20.78
N VAL A 9 6.19 1.20 -20.77
CA VAL A 9 5.39 1.11 -19.53
C VAL A 9 5.66 -0.19 -18.81
N GLU A 10 5.67 -1.33 -19.52
CA GLU A 10 5.99 -2.64 -18.93
C GLU A 10 7.36 -2.63 -18.24
N ARG A 11 8.40 -2.17 -18.93
CA ARG A 11 9.74 -2.06 -18.34
C ARG A 11 9.80 -1.15 -17.12
N ALA A 12 9.10 -0.01 -17.16
CA ALA A 12 9.01 0.92 -16.04
C ALA A 12 8.31 0.29 -14.83
N MET A 13 7.22 -0.45 -15.03
CA MET A 13 6.49 -1.13 -13.97
C MET A 13 7.33 -2.24 -13.32
N VAL A 14 8.10 -3.00 -14.11
CA VAL A 14 9.05 -3.99 -13.58
C VAL A 14 10.15 -3.32 -12.75
N ALA A 15 10.68 -2.19 -13.22
CA ALA A 15 11.70 -1.43 -12.49
C ALA A 15 11.16 -0.87 -11.16
N ILE A 16 9.95 -0.34 -11.15
CA ILE A 16 9.27 0.13 -9.93
C ILE A 16 9.14 -1.01 -8.90
N ARG A 17 8.65 -2.16 -9.34
CA ARG A 17 8.50 -3.34 -8.46
C ARG A 17 9.82 -3.75 -7.81
N ARG A 18 10.91 -3.75 -8.58
CA ARG A 18 12.25 -4.08 -8.07
C ARG A 18 12.78 -3.03 -7.08
N SER A 19 12.58 -1.75 -7.36
CA SER A 19 13.08 -0.66 -6.51
C SER A 19 12.32 -0.55 -5.19
N GLN A 20 11.01 -0.75 -5.21
CA GLN A 20 10.16 -0.70 -4.01
C GLN A 20 10.49 -1.83 -3.02
N THR A 21 10.86 -3.01 -3.53
CA THR A 21 11.17 -4.14 -2.67
C THR A 21 12.53 -4.01 -1.96
N ARG A 22 13.53 -3.33 -2.56
CA ARG A 22 14.88 -3.26 -2.00
C ARG A 22 15.21 -1.95 -1.27
N ARG A 23 14.83 -0.79 -1.81
CA ARG A 23 15.28 0.53 -1.30
C ARG A 23 14.33 1.16 -0.31
N ALA A 24 13.03 1.07 -0.55
CA ALA A 24 12.03 1.63 0.37
C ALA A 24 12.06 0.86 1.71
N LEU A 25 12.21 -0.45 1.66
CA LEU A 25 12.32 -1.30 2.84
C LEU A 25 13.61 -1.05 3.64
N GLN A 26 14.75 -0.82 2.96
CA GLN A 26 16.02 -0.57 3.62
C GLN A 26 16.10 0.82 4.25
N ARG A 27 15.50 1.85 3.62
CA ARG A 27 15.47 3.21 4.17
C ARG A 27 14.45 3.37 5.29
N LEU A 28 13.31 2.70 5.18
CA LEU A 28 12.31 2.66 6.25
C LEU A 28 12.80 1.88 7.48
N ALA A 29 13.60 0.84 7.29
CA ALA A 29 14.22 0.06 8.36
C ALA A 29 15.31 0.84 9.12
N GLY A 30 15.91 1.88 8.52
CA GLY A 30 16.93 2.71 9.17
C GLY A 30 16.38 3.77 10.12
N ASP A 31 15.16 4.27 9.90
CA ASP A 31 14.56 5.38 10.66
C ASP A 31 13.39 4.95 11.58
N VAL A 32 12.91 3.74 11.44
CA VAL A 32 11.78 3.23 12.24
C VAL A 32 12.06 1.78 12.63
N GLU A 33 12.08 1.50 13.91
CA GLU A 33 12.20 0.13 14.49
C GLU A 33 11.00 -0.76 14.15
N LEU A 34 10.43 -0.64 12.96
CA LEU A 34 9.26 -1.40 12.55
C LEU A 34 9.59 -2.37 11.43
N ASP A 35 9.16 -3.62 11.59
CA ASP A 35 9.24 -4.63 10.55
C ASP A 35 8.50 -4.15 9.29
N PRO A 36 9.16 -4.11 8.12
CA PRO A 36 8.55 -3.68 6.86
C PRO A 36 7.26 -4.42 6.48
N ALA A 37 7.09 -5.68 6.90
CA ALA A 37 5.88 -6.44 6.67
C ALA A 37 4.64 -5.83 7.37
N LEU A 38 4.83 -5.14 8.48
CA LEU A 38 3.75 -4.48 9.21
C LEU A 38 3.26 -3.21 8.51
N PHE A 39 4.08 -2.56 7.69
CA PHE A 39 3.63 -1.46 6.83
C PHE A 39 2.59 -1.91 5.82
N GLY A 40 2.74 -3.12 5.27
CA GLY A 40 1.74 -3.71 4.38
C GLY A 40 0.38 -3.87 5.05
N VAL A 41 0.35 -4.23 6.33
CA VAL A 41 -0.89 -4.30 7.11
C VAL A 41 -1.50 -2.92 7.33
N ILE A 42 -0.70 -1.93 7.70
CA ILE A 42 -1.16 -0.55 7.90
C ILE A 42 -1.75 0.00 6.60
N ASP A 43 -1.04 -0.11 5.49
CA ASP A 43 -1.50 0.33 4.17
C ASP A 43 -2.83 -0.36 3.79
N ALA A 44 -2.92 -1.67 4.00
CA ALA A 44 -4.12 -2.44 3.66
C ALA A 44 -5.34 -2.03 4.49
N VAL A 45 -5.16 -1.77 5.79
CA VAL A 45 -6.24 -1.31 6.68
C VAL A 45 -6.67 0.12 6.30
N GLU A 46 -5.72 1.00 6.02
CA GLU A 46 -6.00 2.40 5.65
C GLU A 46 -6.74 2.52 4.31
N GLU A 47 -6.41 1.68 3.33
CA GLU A 47 -7.03 1.70 2.01
C GLU A 47 -8.47 1.18 1.98
N GLU A 48 -8.92 0.46 3.02
CA GLU A 48 -10.30 -0.02 3.05
C GLU A 48 -11.27 1.15 3.26
N THR A 49 -12.24 1.27 2.36
CA THR A 49 -13.33 2.25 2.45
C THR A 49 -14.44 1.78 3.39
N GLU A 50 -14.54 0.47 3.57
CA GLU A 50 -15.40 -0.18 4.56
C GLU A 50 -14.54 -0.73 5.70
N ALA A 51 -15.15 -1.46 6.63
CA ALA A 51 -14.42 -2.07 7.73
C ALA A 51 -13.40 -3.12 7.22
N ALA A 52 -12.12 -2.92 7.53
CA ALA A 52 -11.07 -3.86 7.19
C ALA A 52 -11.22 -5.17 7.96
N THR A 53 -10.92 -6.29 7.31
CA THR A 53 -10.89 -7.61 7.90
C THR A 53 -9.57 -8.30 7.58
N VAL A 54 -9.25 -9.41 8.26
CA VAL A 54 -8.07 -10.22 7.90
C VAL A 54 -8.15 -10.68 6.44
N THR A 55 -9.34 -11.03 5.96
CA THR A 55 -9.56 -11.43 4.57
C THR A 55 -9.29 -10.28 3.60
N SER A 56 -9.77 -9.07 3.88
CA SER A 56 -9.51 -7.91 3.03
C SER A 56 -8.03 -7.53 3.01
N VAL A 57 -7.35 -7.62 4.16
CA VAL A 57 -5.89 -7.41 4.26
C VAL A 57 -5.13 -8.44 3.43
N ALA A 58 -5.51 -9.72 3.50
CA ALA A 58 -4.90 -10.77 2.68
C ALA A 58 -5.00 -10.47 1.18
N GLY A 59 -6.18 -10.06 0.73
CA GLY A 59 -6.42 -9.69 -0.67
C GLY A 59 -5.58 -8.48 -1.12
N ARG A 60 -5.51 -7.44 -0.31
CA ARG A 60 -4.73 -6.24 -0.62
C ARG A 60 -3.22 -6.47 -0.61
N MET A 61 -2.74 -7.27 0.32
CA MET A 61 -1.31 -7.62 0.39
C MET A 61 -0.90 -8.69 -0.63
N GLY A 62 -1.84 -9.38 -1.26
CA GLY A 62 -1.55 -10.50 -2.15
C GLY A 62 -0.91 -11.69 -1.43
N VAL A 63 -1.31 -11.94 -0.18
CA VAL A 63 -0.82 -13.07 0.63
C VAL A 63 -1.97 -14.01 0.98
N ASP A 64 -1.62 -15.23 1.40
CA ASP A 64 -2.63 -16.18 1.86
C ASP A 64 -3.22 -15.78 3.23
N GLN A 65 -4.37 -16.35 3.55
CA GLN A 65 -5.10 -16.06 4.79
C GLN A 65 -4.27 -16.35 6.07
N PRO A 66 -3.56 -17.48 6.20
CA PRO A 66 -2.73 -17.76 7.37
C PRO A 66 -1.62 -16.74 7.57
N ARG A 67 -0.97 -16.30 6.49
CA ARG A 67 0.08 -15.27 6.54
C ARG A 67 -0.48 -13.91 6.95
N ALA A 68 -1.60 -13.50 6.35
CA ALA A 68 -2.29 -12.26 6.73
C ALA A 68 -2.68 -12.29 8.21
N SER A 69 -3.23 -13.39 8.69
CA SER A 69 -3.61 -13.55 10.09
C SER A 69 -2.43 -13.38 11.05
N ARG A 70 -1.27 -13.95 10.72
CA ARG A 70 -0.05 -13.79 11.53
C ARG A 70 0.47 -12.34 11.51
N LEU A 71 0.46 -11.70 10.34
CA LEU A 71 0.91 -10.30 10.21
C LEU A 71 -0.02 -9.34 10.96
N VAL A 72 -1.33 -9.55 10.87
CA VAL A 72 -2.31 -8.78 11.63
C VAL A 72 -2.12 -8.96 13.13
N ALA A 73 -1.92 -10.19 13.61
CA ALA A 73 -1.64 -10.46 15.03
C ALA A 73 -0.39 -9.73 15.51
N ARG A 74 0.68 -9.70 14.72
CA ARG A 74 1.90 -8.94 15.02
C ARG A 74 1.66 -7.42 15.03
N ALA A 75 0.86 -6.91 14.11
CA ALA A 75 0.50 -5.49 14.07
C ALA A 75 -0.35 -5.09 15.30
N VAL A 76 -1.24 -5.97 15.75
CA VAL A 76 -2.01 -5.78 17.00
C VAL A 76 -1.07 -5.78 18.21
N GLU A 77 -0.17 -6.74 18.29
CA GLU A 77 0.82 -6.84 19.39
C GLU A 77 1.74 -5.60 19.43
N ALA A 78 2.12 -5.07 18.26
CA ALA A 78 2.90 -3.84 18.15
C ALA A 78 2.10 -2.55 18.47
N GLY A 79 0.80 -2.65 18.71
CA GLY A 79 -0.08 -1.52 19.02
C GLY A 79 -0.44 -0.65 17.82
N LEU A 80 -0.26 -1.12 16.59
CA LEU A 80 -0.52 -0.37 15.35
C LEU A 80 -1.95 -0.52 14.84
N VAL A 81 -2.56 -1.65 15.12
CA VAL A 81 -3.90 -2.04 14.71
C VAL A 81 -4.64 -2.58 15.92
N ARG A 82 -5.93 -2.36 15.99
CA ARG A 82 -6.81 -2.97 16.99
C ARG A 82 -7.94 -3.73 16.32
N ARG A 83 -8.39 -4.78 17.00
CA ARG A 83 -9.59 -5.52 16.61
C ARG A 83 -10.81 -4.88 17.25
N VAL A 84 -11.85 -4.67 16.44
CA VAL A 84 -13.13 -4.10 16.90
C VAL A 84 -14.22 -5.08 16.55
N ALA A 85 -15.13 -5.35 17.49
CA ALA A 85 -16.30 -6.16 17.21
C ALA A 85 -17.19 -5.45 16.17
N ASP A 86 -17.62 -6.19 15.14
CA ASP A 86 -18.54 -5.65 14.16
C ASP A 86 -19.90 -5.37 14.83
N PRO A 87 -20.42 -4.11 14.77
CA PRO A 87 -21.72 -3.78 15.35
C PRO A 87 -22.89 -4.55 14.74
N ALA A 88 -22.77 -4.95 13.47
CA ALA A 88 -23.79 -5.69 12.74
C ALA A 88 -23.75 -7.20 13.01
N ASP A 89 -22.58 -7.76 13.30
CA ASP A 89 -22.38 -9.17 13.62
C ASP A 89 -21.22 -9.33 14.62
N GLY A 90 -21.54 -9.53 15.89
CA GLY A 90 -20.57 -9.69 16.98
C GLY A 90 -19.61 -10.88 16.85
N ARG A 91 -19.84 -11.79 15.86
CA ARG A 91 -18.94 -12.91 15.53
C ARG A 91 -17.79 -12.48 14.61
N ARG A 92 -17.92 -11.35 13.93
CA ARG A 92 -16.90 -10.79 13.05
C ARG A 92 -16.12 -9.69 13.78
N SER A 93 -14.81 -9.70 13.64
CA SER A 93 -13.98 -8.58 14.06
C SER A 93 -13.48 -7.81 12.84
N THR A 94 -13.53 -6.51 12.96
CA THR A 94 -12.93 -5.59 12.01
C THR A 94 -11.62 -5.04 12.56
N LEU A 95 -10.83 -4.45 11.69
CA LEU A 95 -9.52 -3.90 12.02
C LEU A 95 -9.54 -2.39 11.83
N GLU A 96 -8.97 -1.68 12.78
CA GLU A 96 -8.76 -0.24 12.72
C GLU A 96 -7.33 0.11 13.08
N LEU A 97 -6.79 1.17 12.48
CA LEU A 97 -5.53 1.73 12.94
C LEU A 97 -5.71 2.37 14.31
N THR A 98 -4.75 2.15 15.18
CA THR A 98 -4.62 2.89 16.44
C THR A 98 -4.06 4.29 16.15
N GLU A 99 -4.04 5.17 17.13
CA GLU A 99 -3.37 6.47 17.03
C GLU A 99 -1.89 6.31 16.65
N LEU A 100 -1.21 5.32 17.23
CA LEU A 100 0.17 4.96 16.88
C LEU A 100 0.27 4.50 15.41
N GLY A 101 -0.66 3.67 14.94
CA GLY A 101 -0.72 3.20 13.56
C GLY A 101 -0.93 4.35 12.56
N VAL A 102 -1.83 5.27 12.85
CA VAL A 102 -2.04 6.49 12.04
C VAL A 102 -0.77 7.33 11.97
N GLY A 103 -0.08 7.54 13.08
CA GLY A 103 1.18 8.27 13.10
C GLY A 103 2.28 7.62 12.24
N HIS A 104 2.35 6.28 12.24
CA HIS A 104 3.26 5.56 11.34
C HIS A 104 2.86 5.70 9.87
N ALA A 105 1.57 5.59 9.54
CA ALA A 105 1.08 5.78 8.19
C ALA A 105 1.43 7.18 7.65
N GLU A 106 1.21 8.23 8.43
CA GLU A 106 1.54 9.60 8.04
C GLU A 106 3.04 9.80 7.76
N ARG A 107 3.92 9.20 8.56
CA ARG A 107 5.38 9.25 8.31
C ARG A 107 5.76 8.56 7.01
N VAL A 108 5.19 7.39 6.75
CA VAL A 108 5.43 6.65 5.50
C VAL A 108 4.92 7.43 4.29
N HIS A 109 3.73 8.01 4.37
CA HIS A 109 3.18 8.85 3.31
C HIS A 109 4.04 10.08 3.03
N ARG A 110 4.50 10.76 4.06
CA ARG A 110 5.41 11.91 3.93
C ARG A 110 6.68 11.52 3.19
N PHE A 111 7.34 10.46 3.63
CA PHE A 111 8.57 9.95 3.01
C PHE A 111 8.37 9.57 1.54
N ARG A 112 7.28 8.86 1.21
CA ARG A 112 6.96 8.52 -0.17
C ARG A 112 6.74 9.77 -1.03
N ARG A 113 6.01 10.77 -0.51
CA ARG A 113 5.78 12.03 -1.22
C ARG A 113 7.08 12.80 -1.48
N GLU A 114 7.98 12.82 -0.53
CA GLU A 114 9.31 13.44 -0.70
C GLU A 114 10.12 12.76 -1.82
N ILE A 115 10.11 11.43 -1.88
CA ILE A 115 10.76 10.68 -2.96
C ILE A 115 10.11 10.98 -4.32
N PHE A 116 8.80 10.99 -4.39
CA PHE A 116 8.08 11.24 -5.65
C PHE A 116 8.23 12.69 -6.10
N ASP A 117 8.21 13.64 -5.17
CA ASP A 117 8.50 15.04 -5.46
C ASP A 117 9.90 15.23 -6.01
N ALA A 118 10.89 14.60 -5.40
CA ALA A 118 12.27 14.63 -5.87
C ALA A 118 12.43 14.02 -7.27
N ALA A 119 11.71 12.92 -7.55
CA ALA A 119 11.73 12.28 -8.87
C ALA A 119 11.11 13.16 -9.97
N MET A 120 10.16 14.01 -9.61
CA MET A 120 9.48 14.94 -10.54
C MET A 120 10.00 16.38 -10.42
N ARG A 121 11.16 16.59 -9.81
CA ARG A 121 11.68 17.94 -9.51
C ARG A 121 11.76 18.84 -10.75
N ASP A 122 12.24 18.30 -11.85
CA ASP A 122 12.48 19.03 -13.09
C ASP A 122 11.25 19.05 -14.04
N TRP A 123 10.13 18.51 -13.59
CA TRP A 123 8.91 18.48 -14.36
C TRP A 123 8.10 19.75 -14.14
N SER A 124 7.48 20.25 -15.22
CA SER A 124 6.52 21.34 -15.14
C SER A 124 5.26 20.92 -14.33
N GLU A 125 4.53 21.89 -13.83
CA GLU A 125 3.24 21.64 -13.16
C GLU A 125 2.25 20.89 -14.07
N ARG A 126 2.25 21.23 -15.37
CA ARG A 126 1.41 20.54 -16.37
C ARG A 126 1.79 19.08 -16.52
N GLU A 127 3.07 18.76 -16.59
CA GLU A 127 3.57 17.37 -16.67
C GLU A 127 3.23 16.59 -15.41
N ARG A 128 3.39 17.17 -14.23
CA ARG A 128 3.01 16.55 -12.95
C ARG A 128 1.52 16.24 -12.90
N LYS A 129 0.66 17.18 -13.30
CA LYS A 129 -0.79 16.99 -13.35
C LYS A 129 -1.20 15.88 -14.32
N GLU A 130 -0.64 15.89 -15.52
CA GLU A 130 -0.94 14.91 -16.55
C GLU A 130 -0.47 13.51 -16.15
N PHE A 131 0.72 13.39 -15.61
CA PHE A 131 1.24 12.12 -15.08
C PHE A 131 0.38 11.57 -13.95
N ALA A 132 0.00 12.40 -12.99
CA ALA A 132 -0.88 11.98 -11.89
C ALA A 132 -2.23 11.48 -12.41
N ARG A 133 -2.83 12.19 -13.37
CA ARG A 133 -4.10 11.79 -14.01
C ARG A 133 -3.99 10.45 -14.72
N LEU A 134 -2.97 10.31 -15.58
CA LEU A 134 -2.75 9.09 -16.38
C LEU A 134 -2.39 7.90 -15.52
N LEU A 135 -1.51 8.08 -14.54
CA LEU A 135 -1.11 6.99 -13.64
C LEU A 135 -2.30 6.50 -12.80
N THR A 136 -3.10 7.41 -12.28
CA THR A 136 -4.31 7.05 -11.52
C THR A 136 -5.30 6.26 -12.37
N ALA A 137 -5.56 6.71 -13.60
CA ALA A 137 -6.43 6.01 -14.54
C ALA A 137 -5.88 4.61 -14.92
N PHE A 138 -4.58 4.52 -15.15
CA PHE A 138 -3.90 3.26 -15.48
C PHE A 138 -4.02 2.23 -14.35
N VAL A 139 -3.74 2.64 -13.12
CA VAL A 139 -3.84 1.76 -11.93
C VAL A 139 -5.29 1.31 -11.71
N ALA A 140 -6.27 2.21 -11.87
CA ALA A 140 -7.68 1.87 -11.72
C ALA A 140 -8.12 0.82 -12.76
N GLU A 141 -7.67 0.94 -14.01
CA GLU A 141 -7.97 -0.02 -15.08
C GLU A 141 -7.33 -1.39 -14.82
N LEU A 142 -6.07 -1.42 -14.40
CA LEU A 142 -5.41 -2.67 -14.00
C LEU A 142 -6.17 -3.38 -12.87
N GLY A 143 -6.63 -2.64 -11.87
CA GLY A 143 -7.40 -3.18 -10.76
C GLY A 143 -8.75 -3.77 -11.20
N ARG A 144 -9.42 -3.17 -12.20
CA ARG A 144 -10.67 -3.74 -12.75
C ARG A 144 -10.41 -5.05 -13.46
N ARG A 145 -9.42 -5.11 -14.36
CA ARG A 145 -9.08 -6.32 -15.12
C ARG A 145 -8.67 -7.48 -14.23
N HIS A 146 -8.02 -7.20 -13.13
CA HIS A 146 -7.61 -8.25 -12.17
C HIS A 146 -8.78 -8.86 -11.41
N ARG A 147 -9.92 -8.17 -11.28
CA ARG A 147 -11.14 -8.69 -10.64
C ARG A 147 -12.04 -9.48 -11.60
N GLU A 148 -11.88 -9.29 -12.90
CA GLU A 148 -12.68 -9.92 -13.94
C GLU A 148 -12.05 -11.21 -14.49
N GLY A 149 -10.81 -11.53 -14.18
CA GLY A 149 -10.05 -12.72 -14.56
C GLY A 149 -9.83 -13.69 -13.42
#